data_2ee7e83922b27c3a0b55bef72c0b6431
#
_entry.id   2ee7e83922b27c3a0b55bef72c0b6431
#
_cell.length_a   1.000
_cell.length_b   1.000
_cell.length_c   1.000
_cell.angle_alpha   90.00
_cell.angle_beta   90.00
_cell.angle_gamma   90.00
#
_symmetry.space_group_name_H-M   'P 1'
#
loop_
_entity.id
_entity.type
_entity.pdbx_description
1 polymer ?
#
loop_
_entity_poly.entity_id
_entity_poly.type
_entity_poly.pdbx_seq_one_letter_code
_entity_poly.pdbx_strand_id
1 'polypeptide(L)'
;MISLLEEAYLRGMAGKIHALNREVGWWDGVNPVDVVPEKLCLIHSEISEAMEAHRKDLMDDKLPGRPGIEVELADAVIRILDLGEALEIDVAGAITEKVEYNTTREDHKRENRAKAGGKRY
;
A
#
# COMPACT_ATOMS: atom_id res chain seq x y z
N MET A 1 -9.85 3.47 15.75
CA MET A 1 -10.43 4.04 14.51
C MET A 1 -9.46 5.05 13.92
N ILE A 2 -9.48 5.23 12.62
CA ILE A 2 -8.65 6.24 11.95
C ILE A 2 -9.33 7.61 12.13
N SER A 3 -8.62 8.57 12.70
CA SER A 3 -9.12 9.93 12.89
C SER A 3 -9.07 10.74 11.60
N LEU A 4 -9.82 11.84 11.54
CA LEU A 4 -9.78 12.78 10.41
C LEU A 4 -8.36 13.35 10.19
N LEU A 5 -7.61 13.55 11.28
CA LEU A 5 -6.25 14.07 11.19
C LEU A 5 -5.28 13.04 10.60
N GLU A 6 -5.40 11.78 11.02
CA GLU A 6 -4.59 10.68 10.47
C GLU A 6 -4.88 10.46 8.99
N GLU A 7 -6.15 10.50 8.59
CA GLU A 7 -6.53 10.45 7.17
C GLU A 7 -5.95 11.62 6.38
N ALA A 8 -6.01 12.83 6.94
CA ALA A 8 -5.43 14.02 6.30
C ALA A 8 -3.91 13.92 6.12
N TYR A 9 -3.20 13.35 7.09
CA TYR A 9 -1.76 13.09 6.96
C TYR A 9 -1.47 12.08 5.84
N LEU A 10 -2.25 11.02 5.73
CA LEU A 10 -2.07 10.04 4.67
C LEU A 10 -2.33 10.67 3.28
N ARG A 11 -3.37 11.50 3.16
CA ARG A 11 -3.63 12.25 1.92
C ARG A 11 -2.47 13.17 1.56
N GLY A 12 -1.93 13.89 2.54
CA GLY A 12 -0.78 14.75 2.35
C GLY A 12 0.46 13.99 1.88
N MET A 13 0.75 12.85 2.48
CA MET A 13 1.84 11.97 2.06
C MET A 13 1.65 11.45 0.64
N ALA A 14 0.46 10.97 0.32
CA ALA A 14 0.14 10.47 -1.02
C ALA A 14 0.36 11.55 -2.10
N GLY A 15 -0.15 12.76 -1.86
CA GLY A 15 0.02 13.89 -2.77
C GLY A 15 1.49 14.27 -2.95
N LYS A 16 2.26 14.26 -1.88
CA LYS A 16 3.70 14.58 -1.91
C LYS A 16 4.50 13.52 -2.67
N ILE A 17 4.23 12.25 -2.41
CA ILE A 17 4.87 11.12 -3.12
C ILE A 17 4.61 11.25 -4.63
N HIS A 18 3.35 11.45 -5.01
CA HIS A 18 3.00 11.60 -6.42
C HIS A 18 3.67 12.82 -7.06
N ALA A 19 3.69 13.96 -6.37
CA ALA A 19 4.35 15.16 -6.87
C ALA A 19 5.84 14.95 -7.10
N LEU A 20 6.54 14.28 -6.17
CA LEU A 20 7.95 13.94 -6.32
C LEU A 20 8.19 12.98 -7.49
N ASN A 21 7.33 11.98 -7.67
CA ASN A 21 7.44 11.04 -8.80
C ASN A 21 7.19 11.72 -10.16
N ARG A 22 6.28 12.68 -10.20
CA ARG A 22 6.08 13.51 -11.40
C ARG A 22 7.29 14.38 -11.69
N GLU A 23 7.89 14.96 -10.66
CA GLU A 23 9.07 15.81 -10.80
C GLU A 23 10.27 15.08 -11.40
N VAL A 24 10.47 13.80 -11.04
CA VAL A 24 11.53 12.97 -11.61
C VAL A 24 11.15 12.30 -12.95
N GLY A 25 9.97 12.58 -13.48
CA GLY A 25 9.58 12.19 -14.84
C GLY A 25 8.84 10.86 -14.98
N TRP A 26 8.48 10.18 -13.89
CA TRP A 26 7.81 8.87 -13.96
C TRP A 26 6.44 8.90 -14.67
N TRP A 27 5.81 10.06 -14.73
CA TRP A 27 4.49 10.23 -15.36
C TRP A 27 4.54 11.04 -16.67
N ASP A 28 5.73 11.34 -17.18
CA ASP A 28 5.88 12.13 -18.41
C ASP A 28 5.32 11.37 -19.61
N GLY A 29 4.39 12.01 -20.33
CA GLY A 29 3.76 11.44 -21.52
C GLY A 29 2.86 10.21 -21.24
N VAL A 30 2.53 9.95 -19.99
CA VAL A 30 1.74 8.79 -19.57
C VAL A 30 0.32 9.20 -19.25
N ASN A 31 -0.68 8.52 -19.85
CA ASN A 31 -2.06 8.63 -19.39
C ASN A 31 -2.27 7.56 -18.30
N PRO A 32 -2.56 7.96 -17.04
CA PRO A 32 -2.66 7.00 -15.93
C PRO A 32 -3.61 5.84 -16.16
N VAL A 33 -4.73 6.07 -16.83
CA VAL A 33 -5.74 5.03 -17.10
C VAL A 33 -5.19 3.91 -17.98
N ASP A 34 -4.29 4.24 -18.90
CA ASP A 34 -3.73 3.26 -19.86
C ASP A 34 -2.70 2.33 -19.23
N VAL A 35 -2.14 2.70 -18.08
CA VAL A 35 -1.06 1.94 -17.43
C VAL A 35 -1.48 1.28 -16.12
N VAL A 36 -2.77 1.26 -15.80
CA VAL A 36 -3.26 0.66 -14.54
C VAL A 36 -2.83 -0.80 -14.37
N PRO A 37 -3.00 -1.70 -15.37
CA PRO A 37 -2.56 -3.09 -15.20
C PRO A 37 -1.06 -3.22 -14.95
N GLU A 38 -0.26 -2.44 -15.68
CA GLU A 38 1.20 -2.41 -15.50
C GLU A 38 1.58 -1.95 -14.08
N LYS A 39 0.97 -0.86 -13.60
CA LYS A 39 1.24 -0.33 -12.26
C LYS A 39 0.82 -1.32 -11.16
N LEU A 40 -0.30 -2.01 -11.34
CA LEU A 40 -0.73 -3.05 -10.41
C LEU A 40 0.25 -4.23 -10.39
N CYS A 41 0.77 -4.65 -11.55
CA CYS A 41 1.82 -5.68 -11.62
C CYS A 41 3.11 -5.23 -10.90
N LEU A 42 3.49 -3.97 -11.02
CA LEU A 42 4.67 -3.44 -10.32
C LEU A 42 4.47 -3.43 -8.80
N ILE A 43 3.25 -3.15 -8.31
CA ILE A 43 2.94 -3.29 -6.89
C ILE A 43 3.10 -4.75 -6.45
N HIS A 44 2.58 -5.70 -7.21
CA HIS A 44 2.77 -7.13 -6.95
C HIS A 44 4.25 -7.52 -6.91
N SER A 45 5.08 -6.96 -7.79
CA SER A 45 6.51 -7.27 -7.83
C SER A 45 7.23 -6.85 -6.54
N GLU A 46 6.87 -5.72 -5.95
CA GLU A 46 7.44 -5.27 -4.67
C GLU A 46 7.10 -6.23 -3.52
N ILE A 47 5.88 -6.78 -3.51
CA ILE A 47 5.48 -7.78 -2.52
C ILE A 47 6.28 -9.08 -2.72
N SER A 48 6.53 -9.50 -3.95
CA SER A 48 7.38 -10.66 -4.25
C SER A 48 8.83 -10.44 -3.79
N GLU A 49 9.36 -9.24 -3.99
CA GLU A 49 10.71 -8.88 -3.53
C GLU A 49 10.78 -8.85 -2.00
N ALA A 50 9.73 -8.38 -1.32
CA ALA A 50 9.63 -8.44 0.14
C ALA A 50 9.69 -9.90 0.64
N MET A 51 8.97 -10.80 -0.01
CA MET A 51 8.99 -12.22 0.33
C MET A 51 10.40 -12.83 0.15
N GLU A 52 11.07 -12.52 -0.95
CA GLU A 52 12.41 -13.01 -1.22
C GLU A 52 13.43 -12.46 -0.21
N ALA A 53 13.35 -11.17 0.11
CA ALA A 53 14.19 -10.57 1.15
C ALA A 53 13.98 -11.23 2.51
N HIS A 54 12.74 -11.54 2.87
CA HIS A 54 12.42 -12.23 4.12
C HIS A 54 12.93 -13.67 4.14
N ARG A 55 12.75 -14.41 3.05
CA ARG A 55 13.18 -15.81 2.95
C ARG A 55 14.68 -15.98 3.13
N LYS A 56 15.46 -15.01 2.68
CA LYS A 56 16.93 -15.03 2.70
C LYS A 56 17.54 -14.15 3.79
N ASP A 57 16.72 -13.52 4.61
CA ASP A 57 17.17 -12.59 5.66
C ASP A 57 18.09 -11.50 5.10
N LEU A 58 17.69 -10.89 3.98
CA LEU A 58 18.50 -9.89 3.28
C LEU A 58 18.30 -8.49 3.82
N MET A 59 19.39 -7.72 3.86
CA MET A 59 19.33 -6.27 3.98
C MET A 59 19.10 -5.65 2.61
N ASP A 60 18.54 -4.43 2.58
CA ASP A 60 18.35 -3.71 1.33
C ASP A 60 19.69 -3.34 0.69
N ASP A 61 19.78 -3.43 -0.65
CA ASP A 61 21.01 -3.14 -1.38
C ASP A 61 21.33 -1.65 -1.47
N LYS A 62 20.31 -0.80 -1.45
CA LYS A 62 20.45 0.66 -1.55
C LYS A 62 20.37 1.38 -0.20
N LEU A 63 19.66 0.80 0.75
CA LEU A 63 19.57 1.26 2.12
C LEU A 63 20.08 0.17 3.07
N PRO A 64 21.37 -0.10 3.09
CA PRO A 64 21.92 -1.30 3.75
C PRO A 64 21.75 -1.32 5.28
N GLY A 65 21.34 -0.22 5.89
CA GLY A 65 20.97 -0.16 7.30
C GLY A 65 19.55 -0.65 7.60
N ARG A 66 18.76 -1.03 6.57
CA ARG A 66 17.40 -1.52 6.73
C ARG A 66 17.24 -2.94 6.22
N PRO A 67 16.45 -3.77 6.92
CA PRO A 67 16.02 -5.06 6.36
C PRO A 67 15.32 -4.86 5.02
N GLY A 68 15.61 -5.72 4.05
CA GLY A 68 15.03 -5.62 2.71
C GLY A 68 13.51 -5.64 2.72
N ILE A 69 12.89 -6.46 3.58
CA ILE A 69 11.43 -6.52 3.70
C ILE A 69 10.80 -5.15 4.04
N GLU A 70 11.44 -4.35 4.90
CA GLU A 70 10.94 -3.01 5.24
C GLU A 70 10.89 -2.12 4.01
N VAL A 71 11.96 -2.14 3.21
CA VAL A 71 12.10 -1.28 2.03
C VAL A 71 11.12 -1.71 0.94
N GLU A 72 11.01 -3.00 0.68
CA GLU A 72 10.11 -3.51 -0.35
C GLU A 72 8.63 -3.28 0.00
N LEU A 73 8.25 -3.41 1.27
CA LEU A 73 6.90 -3.05 1.72
C LEU A 73 6.66 -1.54 1.58
N ALA A 74 7.67 -0.72 1.88
CA ALA A 74 7.59 0.72 1.65
C ALA A 74 7.41 1.03 0.16
N ASP A 75 8.15 0.37 -0.72
CA ASP A 75 8.03 0.56 -2.17
C ASP A 75 6.63 0.19 -2.67
N ALA A 76 6.05 -0.90 -2.15
CA ALA A 76 4.67 -1.26 -2.47
C ALA A 76 3.68 -0.15 -2.07
N VAL A 77 3.80 0.38 -0.86
CA VAL A 77 2.93 1.48 -0.38
C VAL A 77 3.12 2.74 -1.20
N ILE A 78 4.37 3.11 -1.51
CA ILE A 78 4.68 4.27 -2.36
C ILE A 78 4.00 4.12 -3.72
N ARG A 79 4.12 2.96 -4.37
CA ARG A 79 3.48 2.70 -5.67
C ARG A 79 1.95 2.76 -5.59
N ILE A 80 1.35 2.23 -4.51
CA ILE A 80 -0.11 2.27 -4.30
C ILE A 80 -0.59 3.72 -4.18
N LEU A 81 0.05 4.51 -3.33
CA LEU A 81 -0.34 5.91 -3.11
C LEU A 81 -0.13 6.76 -4.36
N ASP A 82 0.97 6.55 -5.07
CA ASP A 82 1.27 7.23 -6.33
C ASP A 82 0.20 6.93 -7.39
N LEU A 83 -0.15 5.67 -7.57
CA LEU A 83 -1.20 5.27 -8.52
C LEU A 83 -2.55 5.86 -8.15
N GLY A 84 -2.90 5.84 -6.86
CA GLY A 84 -4.16 6.41 -6.37
C GLY A 84 -4.28 7.91 -6.70
N GLU A 85 -3.22 8.67 -6.48
CA GLU A 85 -3.18 10.09 -6.82
C GLU A 85 -3.23 10.31 -8.34
N ALA A 86 -2.49 9.52 -9.12
CA ALA A 86 -2.50 9.62 -10.57
C ALA A 86 -3.90 9.38 -11.16
N LEU A 87 -4.66 8.46 -10.58
CA LEU A 87 -6.04 8.14 -10.98
C LEU A 87 -7.09 9.08 -10.36
N GLU A 88 -6.68 9.97 -9.48
CA GLU A 88 -7.59 10.88 -8.75
C GLU A 88 -8.67 10.12 -7.96
N ILE A 89 -8.29 8.99 -7.36
CA ILE A 89 -9.17 8.18 -6.52
C ILE A 89 -8.79 8.30 -5.03
N ASP A 90 -9.77 8.07 -4.16
CA ASP A 90 -9.65 8.33 -2.73
C ASP A 90 -9.23 7.07 -1.94
N VAL A 91 -7.96 6.70 -2.06
CA VAL A 91 -7.42 5.55 -1.32
C VAL A 91 -7.43 5.80 0.20
N ALA A 92 -7.08 7.00 0.64
CA ALA A 92 -7.03 7.33 2.07
C ALA A 92 -8.41 7.22 2.73
N GLY A 93 -9.44 7.79 2.10
CA GLY A 93 -10.83 7.66 2.60
C GLY A 93 -11.31 6.22 2.59
N ALA A 94 -10.96 5.46 1.55
CA ALA A 94 -11.30 4.04 1.48
C ALA A 94 -10.65 3.23 2.61
N ILE A 95 -9.40 3.57 2.99
CA ILE A 95 -8.73 2.95 4.14
C ILE A 95 -9.49 3.24 5.43
N THR A 96 -9.86 4.49 5.67
CA THR A 96 -10.62 4.89 6.86
C THR A 96 -11.93 4.12 6.98
N GLU A 97 -12.74 4.12 5.92
CA GLU A 97 -14.00 3.40 5.89
C GLU A 97 -13.82 1.88 6.04
N LYS A 98 -12.80 1.34 5.38
CA LYS A 98 -12.56 -0.10 5.43
C LYS A 98 -12.07 -0.58 6.78
N VAL A 99 -11.22 0.19 7.45
CA VAL A 99 -10.78 -0.11 8.81
C VAL A 99 -11.98 -0.13 9.76
N GLU A 100 -12.84 0.88 9.68
CA GLU A 100 -14.06 0.95 10.49
C GLU A 100 -14.99 -0.25 10.21
N TYR A 101 -15.27 -0.52 8.95
CA TYR A 101 -16.09 -1.67 8.57
C TYR A 101 -15.51 -2.99 9.10
N ASN A 102 -14.20 -3.19 9.01
CA ASN A 102 -13.54 -4.41 9.47
C ASN A 102 -13.70 -4.63 10.98
N THR A 103 -13.81 -3.58 11.78
CA THR A 103 -14.04 -3.72 13.23
C THR A 103 -15.45 -4.20 13.56
N THR A 104 -16.40 -3.99 12.66
CA THR A 104 -17.82 -4.34 12.87
C THR A 104 -18.25 -5.62 12.15
N ARG A 105 -17.40 -6.17 11.28
CA ARG A 105 -17.74 -7.40 10.53
C ARG A 105 -17.89 -8.60 11.46
N GLU A 106 -19.00 -9.33 11.30
CA GLU A 106 -19.30 -10.52 12.09
C GLU A 106 -18.23 -11.63 11.95
N ASP A 107 -17.74 -11.86 10.74
CA ASP A 107 -16.73 -12.89 10.47
C ASP A 107 -15.32 -12.51 10.98
N HIS A 108 -15.11 -11.24 11.38
CA HIS A 108 -13.87 -10.77 12.00
C HIS A 108 -13.91 -10.77 13.53
N LYS A 109 -15.09 -10.92 14.15
CA LYS A 109 -15.19 -10.99 15.61
C LYS A 109 -14.51 -12.24 16.14
N ARG A 110 -13.85 -12.12 17.29
CA ARG A 110 -13.09 -13.23 17.90
C ARG A 110 -13.92 -14.49 18.08
N GLU A 111 -15.14 -14.35 18.56
CA GLU A 111 -16.05 -15.46 18.79
C GLU A 111 -16.42 -16.19 17.49
N ASN A 112 -16.53 -15.48 16.37
CA ASN A 112 -16.83 -16.06 15.07
C ASN A 112 -15.60 -16.69 14.41
N ARG A 113 -14.43 -16.09 14.60
CA ARG A 113 -13.15 -16.67 14.10
C ARG A 113 -12.76 -17.94 14.84
N ALA A 114 -13.13 -18.05 16.12
CA ALA A 114 -12.87 -19.23 16.94
C ALA A 114 -13.78 -20.41 16.60
N LYS A 115 -14.90 -20.19 15.90
CA LYS A 115 -15.82 -21.25 15.49
C LYS A 115 -15.20 -22.13 14.38
N ALA A 116 -15.73 -23.35 14.27
CA ALA A 116 -15.39 -24.25 13.16
C ALA A 116 -15.70 -23.55 11.81
N GLY A 117 -14.74 -23.55 10.88
CA GLY A 117 -14.86 -22.85 9.60
C GLY A 117 -14.60 -21.33 9.67
N GLY A 118 -14.22 -20.80 10.83
CA GLY A 118 -13.84 -19.39 10.98
C GLY A 118 -12.52 -19.07 10.28
N LYS A 119 -12.31 -17.81 9.95
CA LYS A 119 -11.09 -17.35 9.27
C LYS A 119 -9.86 -17.48 10.16
N ARG A 120 -8.80 -18.08 9.64
CA ARG A 120 -7.50 -18.18 10.31
C ARG A 120 -6.73 -16.88 10.26
N TYR A 121 -6.78 -16.20 9.11
CA TYR A 121 -6.04 -14.99 8.79
C TYR A 121 -6.78 -14.18 7.72
#